data_9e12948b373f1abb07e261bde96cd5a1
#
_entry.id   9e12948b373f1abb07e261bde96cd5a1
#
_cell.length_a   1.000
_cell.length_b   1.000
_cell.length_c   1.000
_cell.angle_alpha   90.00
_cell.angle_beta   90.00
_cell.angle_gamma   90.00
#
_symmetry.space_group_name_H-M   'P 1'
#
loop_
_entity.id
_entity.type
_entity.pdbx_description
1 polymer ?
#
loop_
_entity_poly.entity_id
_entity_poly.type
_entity_poly.pdbx_seq_one_letter_code
_entity_poly.pdbx_strand_id
1 'polypeptide(L)'
;LKQQGFLKEQPTDGETEPVAADPRLHYVHLKENAGIAANTNQALPYAKGAYIGLLDHDDVLTPDALYEMADAVTKAYDRGVKVTFAYSDEDKCDGEETRYYDPNHKENFNYDLILSNNYICHFLVMDAELMKRLQFRPECDGAQDYDLVLRAVAEVLATDGQAGEKSILHIPKVLYQWRCH
;
A
#
# COMPACT_ATOMS: atom_id res chain seq x y z
N LEU A 1 8.06 -3.60 -17.25
CA LEU A 1 8.42 -2.15 -17.30
C LEU A 1 9.30 -1.81 -18.49
N LYS A 2 10.38 -2.55 -18.79
CA LYS A 2 11.22 -2.35 -20.01
C LYS A 2 10.40 -2.53 -21.28
N GLN A 3 9.60 -3.60 -21.40
CA GLN A 3 8.77 -3.90 -22.56
C GLN A 3 7.68 -2.85 -22.81
N GLN A 4 7.22 -2.18 -21.75
CA GLN A 4 6.21 -1.12 -21.83
C GLN A 4 6.80 0.29 -22.02
N GLY A 5 8.13 0.41 -22.16
CA GLY A 5 8.80 1.68 -22.39
C GLY A 5 8.93 2.61 -21.19
N PHE A 6 8.59 2.13 -19.98
CA PHE A 6 8.73 2.92 -18.75
C PHE A 6 10.18 3.06 -18.26
N LEU A 7 11.06 2.15 -18.68
CA LEU A 7 12.49 2.20 -18.34
C LEU A 7 13.30 2.27 -19.63
N LYS A 8 14.31 3.13 -19.64
CA LYS A 8 15.32 3.17 -20.72
C LYS A 8 16.23 1.94 -20.60
N GLU A 9 16.72 1.43 -21.75
CA GLU A 9 17.73 0.39 -21.75
C GLU A 9 18.99 0.86 -21.00
N GLN A 10 19.53 -0.04 -20.16
CA GLN A 10 20.77 0.24 -19.46
C GLN A 10 21.97 0.19 -20.40
N PRO A 11 22.98 1.07 -20.21
CA PRO A 11 24.33 0.79 -20.65
C PRO A 11 24.86 -0.47 -19.95
N THR A 12 25.62 -1.26 -20.65
CA THR A 12 26.10 -2.59 -20.24
C THR A 12 27.14 -2.61 -19.11
N ASP A 13 27.44 -1.50 -18.50
CA ASP A 13 28.55 -1.34 -17.54
C ASP A 13 28.02 -0.96 -16.14
N GLY A 14 27.23 -1.78 -15.59
CA GLY A 14 27.19 -2.17 -14.15
C GLY A 14 26.91 -1.12 -13.06
N GLU A 15 26.87 0.19 -13.28
CA GLU A 15 26.80 1.17 -12.18
C GLU A 15 25.81 2.33 -12.36
N THR A 16 25.04 2.38 -13.41
CA THR A 16 24.01 3.42 -13.56
C THR A 16 22.63 2.85 -13.29
N GLU A 17 21.94 3.43 -12.30
CA GLU A 17 20.52 3.13 -12.07
C GLU A 17 19.73 3.37 -13.36
N PRO A 18 18.79 2.47 -13.73
CA PRO A 18 17.95 2.66 -14.89
C PRO A 18 17.15 3.96 -14.73
N VAL A 19 17.37 4.90 -15.66
CA VAL A 19 16.63 6.15 -15.65
C VAL A 19 15.22 5.89 -16.15
N ALA A 20 14.23 6.12 -15.30
CA ALA A 20 12.83 6.06 -15.70
C ALA A 20 12.52 7.09 -16.79
N ALA A 21 11.72 6.69 -17.77
CA ALA A 21 11.26 7.62 -18.82
C ALA A 21 10.28 8.66 -18.24
N ASP A 22 9.54 8.30 -17.21
CA ASP A 22 8.67 9.20 -16.44
C ASP A 22 9.38 9.63 -15.15
N PRO A 23 9.54 10.94 -14.88
CA PRO A 23 10.24 11.44 -13.69
C PRO A 23 9.52 11.11 -12.37
N ARG A 24 8.28 10.63 -12.42
CA ARG A 24 7.54 10.17 -11.26
C ARG A 24 7.87 8.71 -10.89
N LEU A 25 8.45 7.95 -11.81
CA LEU A 25 8.83 6.56 -11.60
C LEU A 25 10.26 6.48 -11.07
N HIS A 26 10.42 5.95 -9.88
CA HIS A 26 11.70 5.63 -9.28
C HIS A 26 11.90 4.12 -9.30
N TYR A 27 12.96 3.67 -9.97
CA TYR A 27 13.33 2.26 -10.00
C TYR A 27 14.58 2.06 -9.13
N VAL A 28 14.46 1.19 -8.14
CA VAL A 28 15.56 0.81 -7.26
C VAL A 28 15.95 -0.63 -7.55
N HIS A 29 17.17 -0.83 -8.06
CA HIS A 29 17.73 -2.16 -8.28
C HIS A 29 18.54 -2.59 -7.07
N LEU A 30 18.11 -3.66 -6.42
CA LEU A 30 18.79 -4.24 -5.27
C LEU A 30 19.81 -5.28 -5.75
N LYS A 31 20.99 -5.27 -5.15
CA LYS A 31 22.07 -6.24 -5.48
C LYS A 31 21.68 -7.66 -5.09
N GLU A 32 20.95 -7.80 -4.00
CA GLU A 32 20.50 -9.08 -3.45
C GLU A 32 19.02 -9.01 -3.10
N ASN A 33 18.32 -10.13 -3.23
CA ASN A 33 16.95 -10.26 -2.74
C ASN A 33 16.99 -10.60 -1.24
N ALA A 34 16.63 -9.63 -0.41
CA ALA A 34 16.64 -9.75 1.04
C ALA A 34 15.26 -10.10 1.64
N GLY A 35 14.29 -10.52 0.81
CA GLY A 35 12.90 -10.78 1.22
C GLY A 35 11.99 -9.57 1.05
N ILE A 36 10.69 -9.79 1.21
CA ILE A 36 9.66 -8.78 0.90
C ILE A 36 9.82 -7.55 1.80
N ALA A 37 9.89 -7.76 3.11
CA ALA A 37 9.98 -6.68 4.10
C ALA A 37 11.24 -5.83 3.91
N ALA A 38 12.41 -6.47 3.80
CA ALA A 38 13.68 -5.75 3.67
C ALA A 38 13.77 -5.00 2.33
N ASN A 39 13.29 -5.59 1.24
CA ASN A 39 13.26 -4.94 -0.07
C ASN A 39 12.31 -3.73 -0.07
N THR A 40 11.13 -3.86 0.53
CA THR A 40 10.17 -2.75 0.66
C THR A 40 10.76 -1.61 1.48
N ASN A 41 11.43 -1.93 2.60
CA ASN A 41 12.08 -0.91 3.44
C ASN A 41 13.13 -0.10 2.67
N GLN A 42 13.86 -0.71 1.73
CA GLN A 42 14.82 -0.01 0.90
C GLN A 42 14.16 0.96 -0.10
N ALA A 43 12.89 0.74 -0.44
CA ALA A 43 12.13 1.63 -1.32
C ALA A 43 11.50 2.83 -0.56
N LEU A 44 11.19 2.68 0.73
CA LEU A 44 10.52 3.72 1.53
C LEU A 44 11.19 5.10 1.49
N PRO A 45 12.53 5.25 1.54
CA PRO A 45 13.18 6.56 1.48
C PRO A 45 12.91 7.34 0.18
N TYR A 46 12.60 6.65 -0.91
CA TYR A 46 12.30 7.26 -2.21
C TYR A 46 10.87 7.78 -2.31
N ALA A 47 9.98 7.36 -1.44
CA ALA A 47 8.60 7.85 -1.39
C ALA A 47 8.57 9.28 -0.83
N LYS A 48 8.08 10.24 -1.63
CA LYS A 48 8.04 11.68 -1.31
C LYS A 48 6.64 12.19 -1.01
N GLY A 49 5.61 11.37 -1.23
CA GLY A 49 4.23 11.72 -0.95
C GLY A 49 3.91 11.79 0.55
N ALA A 50 2.80 12.45 0.90
CA ALA A 50 2.30 12.46 2.28
C ALA A 50 1.77 11.09 2.72
N TYR A 51 1.39 10.26 1.77
CA TYR A 51 0.91 8.89 1.97
C TYR A 51 1.65 7.91 1.07
N ILE A 52 1.77 6.67 1.50
CA ILE A 52 2.35 5.55 0.75
C ILE A 52 1.29 4.47 0.62
N GLY A 53 1.02 4.04 -0.61
CA GLY A 53 0.19 2.87 -0.92
C GLY A 53 1.06 1.68 -1.29
N LEU A 54 0.60 0.50 -0.92
CA LEU A 54 1.25 -0.77 -1.26
C LEU A 54 0.50 -1.41 -2.43
N LEU A 55 1.25 -1.81 -3.45
CA LEU A 55 0.73 -2.51 -4.62
C LEU A 55 1.65 -3.66 -4.96
N ASP A 56 1.12 -4.86 -4.99
CA ASP A 56 1.86 -6.03 -5.42
C ASP A 56 2.13 -5.97 -6.93
N HIS A 57 3.24 -6.54 -7.36
CA HIS A 57 3.77 -6.36 -8.72
C HIS A 57 2.91 -7.03 -9.81
N ASP A 58 2.07 -7.96 -9.43
CA ASP A 58 1.17 -8.75 -10.29
C ASP A 58 -0.30 -8.34 -10.17
N ASP A 59 -0.63 -7.43 -9.25
CA ASP A 59 -1.99 -6.95 -9.02
C ASP A 59 -2.32 -5.65 -9.75
N VAL A 60 -3.57 -5.23 -9.70
CA VAL A 60 -4.09 -4.07 -10.44
C VAL A 60 -4.87 -3.14 -9.52
N LEU A 61 -4.71 -1.84 -9.73
CA LEU A 61 -5.61 -0.83 -9.16
C LEU A 61 -6.67 -0.43 -10.18
N THR A 62 -7.89 -0.15 -9.71
CA THR A 62 -8.90 0.46 -10.58
C THR A 62 -8.42 1.84 -11.05
N PRO A 63 -8.85 2.35 -12.22
CA PRO A 63 -8.40 3.62 -12.76
C PRO A 63 -8.64 4.82 -11.83
N ASP A 64 -9.62 4.75 -10.96
CA ASP A 64 -10.01 5.79 -10.00
C ASP A 64 -9.45 5.58 -8.58
N ALA A 65 -8.71 4.50 -8.33
CA ALA A 65 -8.25 4.13 -6.99
C ALA A 65 -7.52 5.26 -6.26
N LEU A 66 -6.55 5.89 -6.93
CA LEU A 66 -5.78 6.98 -6.31
C LEU A 66 -6.64 8.22 -6.06
N TYR A 67 -7.58 8.51 -6.96
CA TYR A 67 -8.51 9.62 -6.78
C TYR A 67 -9.42 9.39 -5.57
N GLU A 68 -10.02 8.23 -5.45
CA GLU A 68 -10.94 7.89 -4.35
C GLU A 68 -10.22 7.90 -2.99
N MET A 69 -9.00 7.38 -2.93
CA MET A 69 -8.17 7.46 -1.73
C MET A 69 -7.84 8.91 -1.36
N ALA A 70 -7.39 9.71 -2.33
CA ALA A 70 -7.04 11.12 -2.09
C ALA A 70 -8.26 11.96 -1.68
N ASP A 71 -9.40 11.75 -2.32
CA ASP A 71 -10.66 12.44 -2.00
C ASP A 71 -11.13 12.11 -0.58
N ALA A 72 -11.10 10.83 -0.20
CA ALA A 72 -11.47 10.40 1.15
C ALA A 72 -10.57 11.02 2.23
N VAL A 73 -9.25 11.00 2.01
CA VAL A 73 -8.27 11.61 2.91
C VAL A 73 -8.48 13.13 3.02
N THR A 74 -8.70 13.81 1.88
CA THR A 74 -8.94 15.25 1.85
C THR A 74 -10.22 15.62 2.60
N LYS A 75 -11.31 14.90 2.37
CA LYS A 75 -12.58 15.09 3.08
C LYS A 75 -12.47 14.86 4.60
N ALA A 76 -11.61 13.92 5.02
CA ALA A 76 -11.33 13.72 6.44
C ALA A 76 -10.55 14.91 7.02
N TYR A 77 -9.52 15.36 6.30
CA TYR A 77 -8.72 16.53 6.69
C TYR A 77 -9.58 17.80 6.86
N ASP A 78 -10.50 18.06 5.93
CA ASP A 78 -11.44 19.19 5.99
C ASP A 78 -12.36 19.14 7.22
N ARG A 79 -12.56 17.95 7.79
CA ARG A 79 -13.28 17.73 9.05
C ARG A 79 -12.39 17.75 10.28
N GLY A 80 -11.11 18.08 10.11
CA GLY A 80 -10.11 18.13 11.20
C GLY A 80 -9.57 16.76 11.62
N VAL A 81 -9.72 15.73 10.78
CA VAL A 81 -9.19 14.40 11.04
C VAL A 81 -7.91 14.17 10.22
N LYS A 82 -6.78 13.98 10.91
CA LYS A 82 -5.56 13.49 10.25
C LYS A 82 -5.69 11.99 10.08
N VAL A 83 -5.72 11.52 8.84
CA VAL A 83 -5.83 10.09 8.53
C VAL A 83 -4.50 9.41 8.82
N THR A 84 -4.53 8.32 9.58
CA THR A 84 -3.37 7.47 9.85
C THR A 84 -3.17 6.47 8.72
N PHE A 85 -4.22 5.77 8.34
CA PHE A 85 -4.27 4.97 7.12
C PHE A 85 -5.71 4.82 6.60
N ALA A 86 -5.80 4.51 5.33
CA ALA A 86 -7.04 4.23 4.64
C ALA A 86 -6.95 2.89 3.91
N TYR A 87 -8.06 2.19 3.77
CA TYR A 87 -8.15 0.93 3.04
C TYR A 87 -9.45 0.84 2.25
N SER A 88 -9.44 0.04 1.20
CA SER A 88 -10.60 -0.17 0.34
C SER A 88 -11.07 -1.62 0.33
N ASP A 89 -12.22 -1.85 -0.31
CA ASP A 89 -12.64 -3.17 -0.74
C ASP A 89 -11.73 -3.67 -1.88
N GLU A 90 -11.79 -4.96 -2.14
CA GLU A 90 -11.03 -5.63 -3.18
C GLU A 90 -11.87 -6.68 -3.90
N ASP A 91 -11.45 -7.10 -5.08
CA ASP A 91 -11.94 -8.28 -5.77
C ASP A 91 -10.80 -9.07 -6.39
N LYS A 92 -11.12 -10.05 -7.19
CA LYS A 92 -10.15 -10.83 -7.96
C LYS A 92 -10.37 -10.62 -9.45
N CYS A 93 -9.29 -10.68 -10.24
CA CYS A 93 -9.38 -10.76 -11.68
C CYS A 93 -8.58 -11.95 -12.22
N ASP A 94 -8.94 -12.40 -13.42
CA ASP A 94 -8.11 -13.39 -14.13
C ASP A 94 -6.82 -12.76 -14.64
N GLY A 95 -5.87 -13.59 -15.07
CA GLY A 95 -4.56 -13.14 -15.55
C GLY A 95 -4.60 -12.18 -16.75
N GLU A 96 -5.71 -12.15 -17.49
CA GLU A 96 -5.93 -11.29 -18.67
C GLU A 96 -6.78 -10.04 -18.36
N GLU A 97 -7.23 -9.86 -17.10
CA GLU A 97 -8.09 -8.74 -16.67
C GLU A 97 -9.43 -8.67 -17.45
N THR A 98 -9.94 -9.82 -17.88
CA THR A 98 -11.18 -9.91 -18.63
C THR A 98 -12.39 -10.25 -17.77
N ARG A 99 -12.17 -10.86 -16.61
CA ARG A 99 -13.20 -11.28 -15.65
C ARG A 99 -12.84 -10.85 -14.26
N TYR A 100 -13.79 -10.17 -13.61
CA TYR A 100 -13.70 -9.75 -12.19
C TYR A 100 -14.70 -10.58 -11.38
N TYR A 101 -14.28 -11.06 -10.18
CA TYR A 101 -15.09 -11.97 -9.38
C TYR A 101 -14.67 -11.94 -7.92
N ASP A 102 -15.48 -12.55 -7.07
CA ASP A 102 -15.21 -12.78 -5.64
C ASP A 102 -14.96 -11.48 -4.87
N PRO A 103 -15.87 -10.47 -4.96
CA PRO A 103 -15.68 -9.20 -4.29
C PRO A 103 -15.67 -9.40 -2.77
N ASN A 104 -14.70 -8.79 -2.11
CA ASN A 104 -14.56 -8.74 -0.66
C ASN A 104 -14.93 -7.32 -0.18
N HIS A 105 -16.18 -7.17 0.27
CA HIS A 105 -16.65 -5.93 0.89
C HIS A 105 -16.28 -5.95 2.36
N LYS A 106 -15.38 -5.05 2.73
CA LYS A 106 -14.81 -4.99 4.06
C LYS A 106 -15.69 -4.19 5.03
N GLU A 107 -15.55 -4.47 6.29
CA GLU A 107 -16.18 -3.69 7.35
C GLU A 107 -15.43 -2.37 7.59
N ASN A 108 -16.13 -1.38 8.16
CA ASN A 108 -15.46 -0.25 8.79
C ASN A 108 -14.48 -0.76 9.86
N PHE A 109 -13.52 0.09 10.24
CA PHE A 109 -12.51 -0.33 11.20
C PHE A 109 -13.16 -0.95 12.44
N ASN A 110 -12.70 -2.15 12.77
CA ASN A 110 -13.14 -2.95 13.89
C ASN A 110 -11.92 -3.57 14.57
N TYR A 111 -11.67 -3.14 15.81
CA TYR A 111 -10.50 -3.56 16.58
C TYR A 111 -10.47 -5.07 16.83
N ASP A 112 -11.59 -5.67 17.20
CA ASP A 112 -11.64 -7.12 17.49
C ASP A 112 -11.41 -7.94 16.22
N LEU A 113 -11.94 -7.47 15.08
CA LEU A 113 -11.76 -8.13 13.79
C LEU A 113 -10.31 -8.09 13.34
N ILE A 114 -9.62 -6.93 13.46
CA ILE A 114 -8.22 -6.82 13.03
C ILE A 114 -7.29 -7.68 13.90
N LEU A 115 -7.61 -7.95 15.14
CA LEU A 115 -6.83 -8.85 15.99
C LEU A 115 -6.95 -10.32 15.58
N SER A 116 -7.97 -10.69 14.82
CA SER A 116 -8.24 -12.07 14.42
C SER A 116 -8.01 -12.34 12.93
N ASN A 117 -8.00 -11.29 12.09
CA ASN A 117 -7.90 -11.42 10.64
C ASN A 117 -7.31 -10.17 10.01
N ASN A 118 -6.40 -10.35 9.04
CA ASN A 118 -5.89 -9.26 8.19
C ASN A 118 -6.91 -8.91 7.09
N TYR A 119 -8.02 -8.26 7.46
CA TYR A 119 -9.05 -7.88 6.49
C TYR A 119 -8.76 -6.56 5.77
N ILE A 120 -7.75 -5.80 6.21
CA ILE A 120 -7.44 -4.45 5.69
C ILE A 120 -6.66 -4.52 4.37
N CYS A 121 -5.67 -5.39 4.26
CA CYS A 121 -4.89 -5.55 3.03
C CYS A 121 -5.60 -6.50 2.04
N HIS A 122 -5.81 -6.04 0.81
CA HIS A 122 -5.42 -4.86 0.09
C HIS A 122 -6.64 -3.97 -0.21
N PHE A 123 -6.61 -2.74 -0.58
CA PHE A 123 -5.56 -1.81 -0.84
C PHE A 123 -5.34 -0.93 0.40
N LEU A 124 -4.10 -0.85 0.88
CA LEU A 124 -3.72 -0.05 2.05
C LEU A 124 -2.94 1.19 1.61
N VAL A 125 -3.33 2.34 2.14
CA VAL A 125 -2.62 3.62 2.01
C VAL A 125 -2.38 4.19 3.40
N MET A 126 -1.14 4.42 3.80
CA MET A 126 -0.75 4.84 5.15
C MET A 126 0.01 6.16 5.13
N ASP A 127 -0.11 6.97 6.21
CA ASP A 127 0.72 8.15 6.44
C ASP A 127 2.20 7.80 6.25
N ALA A 128 2.89 8.57 5.41
CA ALA A 128 4.24 8.24 4.97
C ALA A 128 5.26 8.28 6.11
N GLU A 129 5.12 9.21 7.05
CA GLU A 129 6.01 9.33 8.19
C GLU A 129 5.82 8.16 9.16
N LEU A 130 4.57 7.74 9.35
CA LEU A 130 4.25 6.57 10.16
C LEU A 130 4.85 5.30 9.54
N MET A 131 4.62 5.05 8.25
CA MET A 131 5.13 3.86 7.57
C MET A 131 6.67 3.82 7.58
N LYS A 132 7.34 4.94 7.30
CA LYS A 132 8.81 5.04 7.35
C LYS A 132 9.39 4.82 8.74
N ARG A 133 8.67 5.21 9.79
CA ARG A 133 9.10 5.03 11.18
C ARG A 133 8.87 3.60 11.67
N LEU A 134 7.73 3.01 11.34
CA LEU A 134 7.41 1.64 11.72
C LEU A 134 8.24 0.61 10.93
N GLN A 135 8.45 0.84 9.63
CA GLN A 135 9.08 -0.09 8.71
C GLN A 135 8.44 -1.49 8.72
N PHE A 136 8.79 -2.30 7.76
CA PHE A 136 8.42 -3.72 7.72
C PHE A 136 9.45 -4.53 8.49
N ARG A 137 9.02 -5.54 9.23
CA ARG A 137 9.88 -6.43 9.99
C ARG A 137 10.23 -7.66 9.15
N PRO A 138 11.51 -7.90 8.82
CA PRO A 138 11.92 -9.08 8.04
C PRO A 138 11.56 -10.41 8.72
N GLU A 139 11.52 -10.43 10.04
CA GLU A 139 11.09 -11.62 10.80
C GLU A 139 9.61 -11.97 10.63
N CYS A 140 8.83 -11.05 10.04
CA CYS A 140 7.41 -11.23 9.73
C CYS A 140 7.16 -11.45 8.23
N ASP A 141 8.17 -11.77 7.43
CA ASP A 141 8.01 -12.05 5.99
C ASP A 141 6.90 -13.10 5.75
N GLY A 142 5.95 -12.78 4.87
CA GLY A 142 4.72 -13.55 4.64
C GLY A 142 3.50 -13.06 5.43
N ALA A 143 3.69 -12.20 6.44
CA ALA A 143 2.64 -11.50 7.18
C ALA A 143 3.09 -10.07 7.55
N GLN A 144 4.06 -9.52 6.82
CA GLN A 144 4.72 -8.25 7.07
C GLN A 144 3.77 -7.04 7.01
N ASP A 145 2.77 -7.11 6.16
CA ASP A 145 1.70 -6.14 6.01
C ASP A 145 0.75 -6.16 7.22
N TYR A 146 0.38 -7.34 7.69
CA TYR A 146 -0.45 -7.51 8.88
C TYR A 146 0.27 -7.03 10.14
N ASP A 147 1.55 -7.39 10.32
CA ASP A 147 2.39 -6.86 11.40
C ASP A 147 2.45 -5.33 11.39
N LEU A 148 2.65 -4.73 10.21
CA LEU A 148 2.66 -3.27 10.05
C LEU A 148 1.34 -2.64 10.48
N VAL A 149 0.21 -3.18 10.02
CA VAL A 149 -1.12 -2.68 10.36
C VAL A 149 -1.39 -2.79 11.86
N LEU A 150 -1.07 -3.93 12.49
CA LEU A 150 -1.25 -4.12 13.93
C LEU A 150 -0.43 -3.11 14.75
N ARG A 151 0.81 -2.84 14.35
CA ARG A 151 1.65 -1.82 15.01
C ARG A 151 1.12 -0.41 14.81
N ALA A 152 0.60 -0.09 13.62
CA ALA A 152 -0.03 1.20 13.36
C ALA A 152 -1.29 1.39 14.20
N VAL A 153 -2.14 0.38 14.30
CA VAL A 153 -3.33 0.39 15.16
C VAL A 153 -2.94 0.57 16.63
N ALA A 154 -1.95 -0.18 17.11
CA ALA A 154 -1.49 -0.07 18.49
C ALA A 154 -1.00 1.34 18.82
N GLU A 155 -0.29 1.99 17.89
CA GLU A 155 0.19 3.36 18.08
C GLU A 155 -0.95 4.39 18.10
N VAL A 156 -1.92 4.26 17.19
CA VAL A 156 -3.11 5.11 17.17
C VAL A 156 -3.87 5.02 18.49
N LEU A 157 -4.12 3.81 18.98
CA LEU A 157 -4.85 3.60 20.23
C LEU A 157 -4.07 4.03 21.46
N ALA A 158 -2.74 3.90 21.45
CA ALA A 158 -1.90 4.39 22.53
C ALA A 158 -1.87 5.92 22.65
N THR A 159 -2.00 6.62 21.51
CA THR A 159 -1.95 8.09 21.45
C THR A 159 -3.32 8.72 21.73
N ASP A 160 -4.37 8.26 21.07
CA ASP A 160 -5.66 8.89 21.01
C ASP A 160 -6.81 8.02 21.59
N GLY A 161 -6.48 6.83 22.09
CA GLY A 161 -7.47 5.87 22.56
C GLY A 161 -8.48 5.52 21.46
N GLN A 162 -9.70 5.21 21.82
CA GLN A 162 -10.78 4.92 20.86
C GLN A 162 -11.08 6.11 19.91
N ALA A 163 -10.77 7.34 20.29
CA ALA A 163 -10.94 8.47 19.39
C ALA A 163 -10.03 8.40 18.16
N GLY A 164 -8.88 7.73 18.28
CA GLY A 164 -7.94 7.49 17.20
C GLY A 164 -8.49 6.62 16.09
N GLU A 165 -9.47 5.76 16.35
CA GLU A 165 -10.11 4.92 15.32
C GLU A 165 -10.70 5.76 14.17
N LYS A 166 -11.11 7.00 14.42
CA LYS A 166 -11.60 7.93 13.39
C LYS A 166 -10.54 8.29 12.35
N SER A 167 -9.27 8.10 12.67
CA SER A 167 -8.15 8.32 11.74
C SER A 167 -7.90 7.14 10.79
N ILE A 168 -8.63 6.03 10.98
CA ILE A 168 -8.58 4.84 10.15
C ILE A 168 -9.81 4.83 9.24
N LEU A 169 -9.61 5.02 7.94
CA LEU A 169 -10.70 5.18 7.00
C LEU A 169 -10.92 3.91 6.17
N HIS A 170 -12.18 3.48 6.09
CA HIS A 170 -12.63 2.53 5.08
C HIS A 170 -13.26 3.28 3.90
N ILE A 171 -12.84 2.94 2.69
CA ILE A 171 -13.45 3.38 1.44
C ILE A 171 -14.25 2.19 0.87
N PRO A 172 -15.59 2.20 0.96
CA PRO A 172 -16.42 1.05 0.56
C PRO A 172 -16.58 0.99 -0.96
N LYS A 173 -15.45 0.82 -1.63
CA LYS A 173 -15.32 0.67 -3.09
C LYS A 173 -14.24 -0.35 -3.37
N VAL A 174 -14.47 -1.19 -4.38
CA VAL A 174 -13.45 -2.08 -4.92
C VAL A 174 -12.44 -1.21 -5.68
N LEU A 175 -11.26 -1.05 -5.11
CA LEU A 175 -10.18 -0.25 -5.70
C LEU A 175 -8.92 -1.07 -6.00
N TYR A 176 -8.89 -2.33 -5.57
CA TYR A 176 -7.79 -3.26 -5.72
C TYR A 176 -8.28 -4.58 -6.29
N GLN A 177 -7.51 -5.17 -7.17
CA GLN A 177 -7.88 -6.38 -7.89
C GLN A 177 -6.73 -7.38 -7.86
N TRP A 178 -6.92 -8.46 -7.12
CA TRP A 178 -5.96 -9.57 -7.08
C TRP A 178 -5.98 -10.32 -8.39
N ARG A 179 -4.85 -10.35 -9.06
CA ARG A 179 -4.71 -11.07 -10.32
C ARG A 179 -4.38 -12.54 -10.05
N CYS A 180 -5.31 -13.42 -10.36
CA CYS A 180 -5.17 -14.87 -10.24
C CYS A 180 -4.66 -15.46 -11.56
N HIS A 181 -3.53 -16.17 -11.51
CA HIS A 181 -2.89 -16.86 -12.64
C HIS A 181 -3.22 -18.34 -12.69
#